data_ef1b7da2dfbd8ccb45ac0e426f05d2a5
#
_entry.id   ef1b7da2dfbd8ccb45ac0e426f05d2a5
#
_cell.length_a   1.000
_cell.length_b   1.000
_cell.length_c   1.000
_cell.angle_alpha   90.00
_cell.angle_beta   90.00
_cell.angle_gamma   90.00
#
_symmetry.space_group_name_H-M   'P 1'
#
loop_
_entity.id
_entity.type
_entity.pdbx_description
1 polymer ?
#
loop_
_entity_poly.entity_id
_entity_poly.type
_entity_poly.pdbx_seq_one_letter_code
_entity_poly.pdbx_strand_id
1 'polypeptide(L)'
;MQARAAGLHCAASPRASRTRRPAPASEPARTLSERQTVTTDIMNRGTEPADPAGISEPSPGSRGSEYAALSREVKQSGLLKRRPGYYSVKVGANLLLLAAGWTAFALIGDSWWQLLTAAFLAVMFTQTGFIGHDAGHHQIAASKRVNNLLGRVHADLLIGLSYGWWIAKHNRHHSHPNYVDRDPDIADGAIAFTQDQARVRSGAYAWLGRHQAWLFFPMLLLEGLALHVAGVRAMFDRAGTRTSRVTKLSEAGLLTGHLVGYLVAVFLVLPPVQAVCFIAVHQGLFGLYMGCSFAPNHKGMPMFAKDDKVDFLRRQVLTSRNIRGHRFTDFALGGLNYQIEHHLFPSMPRPSLRHAQEIVRTFCARHGIAYHETGLLSSYAQVLRHLHAVGGPLRPELEY
;
A
#
# COMPACT_ATOMS: atom_id res chain seq x y z
N MET A 1 33.43 -35.65 40.69
CA MET A 1 33.17 -37.10 40.84
C MET A 1 32.23 -37.45 39.70
N GLN A 2 32.78 -37.95 38.62
CA GLN A 2 32.69 -39.29 38.06
C GLN A 2 31.25 -39.65 37.69
N ALA A 3 30.86 -39.79 36.49
CA ALA A 3 31.36 -40.47 35.26
C ALA A 3 30.47 -41.68 34.90
N ARG A 4 30.32 -41.88 33.63
CA ARG A 4 30.06 -43.08 32.80
C ARG A 4 28.58 -43.39 32.52
N ALA A 5 28.18 -43.44 31.32
CA ALA A 5 28.60 -44.06 30.01
C ALA A 5 27.97 -45.43 29.77
N ALA A 6 27.66 -45.62 28.54
CA ALA A 6 27.43 -46.85 27.75
C ALA A 6 25.99 -47.40 27.76
N GLY A 7 25.46 -47.91 26.67
CA GLY A 7 26.02 -48.39 25.43
C GLY A 7 24.95 -48.88 24.46
N LEU A 8 25.36 -48.93 23.25
CA LEU A 8 24.83 -49.54 22.06
C LEU A 8 23.93 -50.79 22.21
N HIS A 9 22.93 -50.92 21.35
CA HIS A 9 22.83 -52.12 20.48
C HIS A 9 22.06 -51.83 19.18
N CYS A 10 22.71 -52.20 18.10
CA CYS A 10 22.19 -52.39 16.74
C CYS A 10 21.20 -53.54 16.68
N ALA A 11 20.14 -53.42 15.89
CA ALA A 11 19.48 -54.54 15.26
C ALA A 11 19.00 -54.20 13.84
N ALA A 12 19.34 -55.04 12.93
CA ALA A 12 19.24 -54.93 11.47
C ALA A 12 17.81 -55.12 10.96
N SER A 13 17.56 -54.47 9.86
CA SER A 13 16.43 -54.52 8.96
C SER A 13 16.39 -55.83 8.13
N PRO A 14 15.24 -56.29 7.69
CA PRO A 14 15.17 -57.08 6.45
C PRO A 14 14.55 -56.28 5.30
N ARG A 15 15.22 -56.40 4.17
CA ARG A 15 14.81 -55.94 2.84
C ARG A 15 13.49 -56.57 2.41
N ALA A 16 12.49 -55.77 2.00
CA ALA A 16 11.35 -56.19 1.25
C ALA A 16 11.52 -55.78 -0.24
N SER A 17 11.32 -56.74 -1.10
CA SER A 17 11.46 -56.73 -2.56
C SER A 17 10.48 -55.78 -3.21
N ARG A 18 10.98 -54.87 -4.07
CA ARG A 18 10.19 -54.03 -4.98
C ARG A 18 9.73 -54.82 -6.18
N THR A 19 8.43 -55.10 -6.28
CA THR A 19 7.78 -55.46 -7.56
C THR A 19 7.48 -54.16 -8.32
N ARG A 20 8.02 -54.05 -9.54
CA ARG A 20 7.76 -52.99 -10.50
C ARG A 20 6.33 -53.11 -11.03
N ARG A 21 5.53 -52.04 -10.91
CA ARG A 21 4.32 -51.83 -11.71
C ARG A 21 4.71 -51.16 -13.04
N PRO A 22 4.08 -51.50 -14.16
CA PRO A 22 4.33 -50.87 -15.45
C PRO A 22 3.73 -49.46 -15.49
N ALA A 23 4.42 -48.55 -16.21
CA ALA A 23 4.01 -47.18 -16.45
C ALA A 23 2.76 -47.12 -17.36
N PRO A 24 1.83 -46.19 -17.14
CA PRO A 24 0.77 -45.90 -18.09
C PRO A 24 1.29 -45.16 -19.32
N ALA A 25 0.70 -45.52 -20.48
CA ALA A 25 1.04 -44.99 -21.80
C ALA A 25 0.88 -43.48 -21.89
N SER A 26 1.82 -42.81 -22.57
CA SER A 26 1.85 -41.40 -22.88
C SER A 26 0.70 -41.01 -23.83
N GLU A 27 -0.21 -40.12 -23.37
CA GLU A 27 -1.09 -39.36 -24.25
C GLU A 27 -0.29 -38.32 -25.07
N PRO A 28 -0.66 -38.11 -26.36
CA PRO A 28 0.04 -37.14 -27.19
C PRO A 28 -0.20 -35.71 -26.73
N ALA A 29 0.86 -34.92 -26.68
CA ALA A 29 0.87 -33.52 -26.38
C ALA A 29 -0.05 -32.75 -27.36
N ARG A 30 -1.15 -32.18 -26.84
CA ARG A 30 -1.94 -31.20 -27.57
C ARG A 30 -1.14 -29.89 -27.61
N THR A 31 -0.97 -29.37 -28.80
CA THR A 31 -0.22 -28.14 -29.10
C THR A 31 -0.85 -26.92 -28.43
N LEU A 32 0.00 -26.01 -27.98
CA LEU A 32 -0.29 -24.76 -27.27
C LEU A 32 -1.18 -23.74 -28.02
N SER A 33 -1.66 -24.11 -29.23
CA SER A 33 -2.47 -23.22 -30.10
C SER A 33 -3.96 -23.15 -29.77
N GLU A 34 -4.51 -24.13 -29.02
CA GLU A 34 -5.97 -24.19 -28.81
C GLU A 34 -6.45 -23.61 -27.46
N ARG A 35 -5.57 -23.14 -26.61
CA ARG A 35 -5.95 -22.51 -25.31
C ARG A 35 -6.09 -21.00 -25.33
N GLN A 36 -5.78 -20.34 -26.46
CA GLN A 36 -5.84 -18.87 -26.56
C GLN A 36 -7.12 -18.29 -27.17
N THR A 37 -8.04 -19.11 -27.67
CA THR A 37 -9.18 -18.61 -28.45
C THR A 37 -10.49 -18.47 -27.67
N VAL A 38 -10.59 -18.85 -26.40
CA VAL A 38 -11.86 -18.79 -25.64
C VAL A 38 -11.94 -17.63 -24.64
N THR A 39 -10.85 -16.90 -24.40
CA THR A 39 -10.85 -15.80 -23.41
C THR A 39 -11.00 -14.40 -24.01
N THR A 40 -11.07 -14.27 -25.33
CA THR A 40 -11.00 -12.94 -26.01
C THR A 40 -12.35 -12.33 -26.39
N ASP A 41 -13.46 -13.06 -26.27
CA ASP A 41 -14.73 -12.60 -26.86
C ASP A 41 -15.76 -11.97 -25.89
N ILE A 42 -15.50 -11.92 -24.58
CA ILE A 42 -16.47 -11.38 -23.59
C ILE A 42 -16.15 -9.96 -23.11
N MET A 43 -15.00 -9.37 -23.50
CA MET A 43 -14.60 -8.04 -22.99
C MET A 43 -14.70 -6.88 -24.00
N ASN A 44 -15.33 -7.06 -25.15
CA ASN A 44 -15.27 -6.07 -26.22
C ASN A 44 -16.58 -5.29 -26.41
N ARG A 45 -17.04 -4.55 -25.39
CA ARG A 45 -17.88 -3.35 -25.57
C ARG A 45 -17.70 -2.40 -24.38
N GLY A 46 -16.86 -1.38 -24.57
CA GLY A 46 -16.74 -0.22 -23.68
C GLY A 46 -15.34 0.02 -23.12
N THR A 47 -14.58 0.88 -23.80
CA THR A 47 -13.23 1.39 -23.47
C THR A 47 -12.15 0.30 -23.43
N GLU A 48 -11.36 0.24 -24.50
CA GLU A 48 -10.19 -0.63 -24.61
C GLU A 48 -9.29 -0.49 -23.37
N PRO A 49 -8.95 -1.60 -22.69
CA PRO A 49 -7.78 -1.63 -21.81
C PRO A 49 -6.57 -1.50 -22.74
N ALA A 50 -5.58 -0.67 -22.34
CA ALA A 50 -4.33 -0.53 -23.06
C ALA A 50 -3.74 -1.92 -23.34
N ASP A 51 -3.53 -2.20 -24.62
CA ASP A 51 -2.95 -3.43 -25.14
C ASP A 51 -1.58 -3.66 -24.48
N PRO A 52 -1.29 -4.83 -23.88
CA PRO A 52 0.04 -5.17 -23.37
C PRO A 52 1.10 -5.29 -24.47
N ALA A 53 0.74 -5.19 -25.75
CA ALA A 53 1.66 -5.22 -26.89
C ALA A 53 2.60 -3.99 -27.00
N GLY A 54 2.54 -3.00 -26.12
CA GLY A 54 3.48 -1.88 -26.04
C GLY A 54 4.83 -2.18 -25.39
N ILE A 55 5.17 -3.44 -25.10
CA ILE A 55 6.52 -3.82 -24.65
C ILE A 55 7.41 -3.96 -25.90
N SER A 56 7.79 -2.84 -26.52
CA SER A 56 8.89 -2.85 -27.47
C SER A 56 10.17 -3.19 -26.71
N GLU A 57 10.88 -4.23 -27.16
CA GLU A 57 12.18 -4.59 -26.62
C GLU A 57 13.13 -3.37 -26.70
N PRO A 58 13.98 -3.13 -25.68
CA PRO A 58 14.92 -2.02 -25.71
C PRO A 58 15.88 -2.18 -26.88
N SER A 59 16.02 -1.13 -27.68
CA SER A 59 16.99 -1.09 -28.79
C SER A 59 18.39 -1.44 -28.29
N PRO A 60 19.11 -2.40 -28.92
CA PRO A 60 20.48 -2.72 -28.53
C PRO A 60 21.40 -1.57 -28.94
N GLY A 61 21.76 -0.70 -27.97
CA GLY A 61 22.75 0.36 -28.29
C GLY A 61 22.88 1.50 -27.29
N SER A 62 22.06 1.70 -26.29
CA SER A 62 22.24 2.81 -25.35
C SER A 62 23.10 2.41 -24.14
N ARG A 63 24.23 3.09 -23.94
CA ARG A 63 25.06 3.00 -22.73
C ARG A 63 24.29 3.61 -21.54
N GLY A 64 23.37 2.85 -20.94
CA GLY A 64 22.58 3.23 -19.76
C GLY A 64 21.11 2.87 -19.94
N SER A 65 20.42 2.55 -18.83
CA SER A 65 18.97 2.27 -18.86
C SER A 65 18.17 3.54 -19.18
N GLU A 66 16.99 3.39 -19.79
CA GLU A 66 16.05 4.51 -20.04
C GLU A 66 15.73 5.27 -18.73
N TYR A 67 15.60 4.54 -17.61
CA TYR A 67 15.44 5.18 -16.30
C TYR A 67 16.63 6.09 -15.93
N ALA A 68 17.86 5.70 -16.27
CA ALA A 68 19.03 6.55 -16.02
C ALA A 68 18.99 7.85 -16.85
N ALA A 69 18.45 7.80 -18.08
CA ALA A 69 18.24 8.98 -18.90
C ALA A 69 17.20 9.91 -18.29
N LEU A 70 16.01 9.38 -17.93
CA LEU A 70 14.97 10.14 -17.23
C LEU A 70 15.48 10.74 -15.91
N SER A 71 16.23 9.96 -15.13
CA SER A 71 16.81 10.42 -13.86
C SER A 71 17.76 11.58 -14.03
N ARG A 72 18.54 11.61 -15.13
CA ARG A 72 19.39 12.77 -15.47
C ARG A 72 18.57 14.01 -15.80
N GLU A 73 17.51 13.90 -16.60
CA GLU A 73 16.62 15.03 -16.93
C GLU A 73 16.00 15.63 -15.65
N VAL A 74 15.45 14.78 -14.78
CA VAL A 74 14.85 15.21 -13.51
C VAL A 74 15.88 15.81 -12.56
N LYS A 75 17.11 15.26 -12.51
CA LYS A 75 18.18 15.82 -11.68
C LYS A 75 18.66 17.18 -12.19
N GLN A 76 18.79 17.35 -13.48
CA GLN A 76 19.19 18.62 -14.13
C GLN A 76 18.15 19.71 -13.91
N SER A 77 16.84 19.38 -13.86
CA SER A 77 15.77 20.34 -13.55
C SER A 77 15.78 20.83 -12.08
N GLY A 78 16.61 20.23 -11.20
CA GLY A 78 16.73 20.60 -9.79
C GLY A 78 15.56 20.17 -8.92
N LEU A 79 14.65 19.33 -9.41
CA LEU A 79 13.42 18.91 -8.69
C LEU A 79 13.72 17.99 -7.50
N LEU A 80 14.91 17.36 -7.46
CA LEU A 80 15.35 16.55 -6.33
C LEU A 80 15.93 17.38 -5.17
N LYS A 81 16.07 18.70 -5.33
CA LYS A 81 16.58 19.58 -4.27
C LYS A 81 15.58 19.67 -3.12
N ARG A 82 16.09 19.60 -1.90
CA ARG A 82 15.27 19.72 -0.67
C ARG A 82 14.52 21.04 -0.63
N ARG A 83 13.35 21.03 0.02
CA ARG A 83 12.44 22.18 0.18
C ARG A 83 12.16 22.47 1.67
N PRO A 84 13.20 22.88 2.44
CA PRO A 84 13.06 23.02 3.90
C PRO A 84 11.98 24.02 4.29
N GLY A 85 11.88 25.18 3.63
CA GLY A 85 10.84 26.16 3.92
C GLY A 85 9.42 25.62 3.78
N TYR A 86 9.17 24.83 2.71
CA TYR A 86 7.86 24.16 2.54
C TYR A 86 7.56 23.20 3.70
N TYR A 87 8.53 22.36 4.08
CA TYR A 87 8.31 21.39 5.15
C TYR A 87 8.22 22.04 6.53
N SER A 88 8.96 23.11 6.82
CA SER A 88 8.83 23.85 8.07
C SER A 88 7.41 24.41 8.24
N VAL A 89 6.87 25.04 7.19
CA VAL A 89 5.50 25.54 7.20
C VAL A 89 4.48 24.41 7.31
N LYS A 90 4.64 23.34 6.51
CA LYS A 90 3.69 22.21 6.50
C LYS A 90 3.66 21.48 7.85
N VAL A 91 4.80 21.16 8.42
CA VAL A 91 4.91 20.51 9.73
C VAL A 91 4.38 21.41 10.82
N GLY A 92 4.79 22.68 10.85
CA GLY A 92 4.32 23.66 11.85
C GLY A 92 2.81 23.88 11.81
N ALA A 93 2.25 24.09 10.61
CA ALA A 93 0.81 24.24 10.45
C ALA A 93 0.04 22.98 10.86
N ASN A 94 0.55 21.79 10.49
CA ASN A 94 -0.10 20.52 10.87
C ASN A 94 -0.08 20.31 12.40
N LEU A 95 1.04 20.55 13.06
CA LEU A 95 1.15 20.43 14.51
C LEU A 95 0.25 21.45 15.23
N LEU A 96 0.19 22.69 14.74
CA LEU A 96 -0.69 23.72 15.29
C LEU A 96 -2.18 23.32 15.16
N LEU A 97 -2.60 22.85 14.00
CA LEU A 97 -3.98 22.43 13.77
C LEU A 97 -4.33 21.16 14.56
N LEU A 98 -3.41 20.22 14.69
CA LEU A 98 -3.59 19.02 15.52
C LEU A 98 -3.75 19.41 17.00
N ALA A 99 -2.87 20.31 17.49
CA ALA A 99 -2.97 20.84 18.86
C ALA A 99 -4.26 21.60 19.07
N ALA A 100 -4.68 22.43 18.11
CA ALA A 100 -5.96 23.15 18.17
C ALA A 100 -7.16 22.20 18.23
N GLY A 101 -7.12 21.10 17.47
CA GLY A 101 -8.16 20.04 17.54
C GLY A 101 -8.25 19.39 18.92
N TRP A 102 -7.13 19.02 19.52
CA TRP A 102 -7.10 18.46 20.88
C TRP A 102 -7.49 19.49 21.95
N THR A 103 -7.12 20.76 21.76
CA THR A 103 -7.57 21.86 22.65
C THR A 103 -9.07 22.05 22.55
N ALA A 104 -9.63 22.07 21.34
CA ALA A 104 -11.07 22.15 21.14
C ALA A 104 -11.78 20.94 21.78
N PHE A 105 -11.24 19.74 21.65
CA PHE A 105 -11.74 18.55 22.31
C PHE A 105 -11.82 18.73 23.83
N ALA A 106 -10.77 19.23 24.46
CA ALA A 106 -10.74 19.45 25.90
C ALA A 106 -11.73 20.56 26.35
N LEU A 107 -11.85 21.65 25.57
CA LEU A 107 -12.69 22.80 25.93
C LEU A 107 -14.19 22.56 25.68
N ILE A 108 -14.56 21.79 24.66
CA ILE A 108 -15.96 21.41 24.38
C ILE A 108 -16.48 20.47 25.47
N GLY A 109 -15.64 19.62 26.04
CA GLY A 109 -16.01 18.73 27.14
C GLY A 109 -17.05 17.67 26.74
N ASP A 110 -17.93 17.29 27.68
CA ASP A 110 -19.01 16.32 27.51
C ASP A 110 -20.12 16.89 26.61
N SER A 111 -19.99 16.65 25.30
CA SER A 111 -20.94 17.13 24.31
C SER A 111 -20.90 16.28 23.04
N TRP A 112 -22.05 16.05 22.39
CA TRP A 112 -22.15 15.41 21.08
C TRP A 112 -21.49 16.20 19.94
N TRP A 113 -21.20 17.49 20.12
CA TRP A 113 -20.39 18.27 19.19
C TRP A 113 -18.97 17.71 19.00
N GLN A 114 -18.52 16.86 19.93
CA GLN A 114 -17.25 16.14 19.80
C GLN A 114 -17.17 15.23 18.55
N LEU A 115 -18.29 14.85 17.96
CA LEU A 115 -18.25 14.12 16.69
C LEU A 115 -17.69 14.97 15.53
N LEU A 116 -17.87 16.31 15.58
CA LEU A 116 -17.22 17.22 14.62
C LEU A 116 -15.71 17.31 14.91
N THR A 117 -15.32 17.35 16.18
CA THR A 117 -13.91 17.29 16.59
C THR A 117 -13.27 15.98 16.14
N ALA A 118 -13.97 14.84 16.29
CA ALA A 118 -13.53 13.55 15.79
C ALA A 118 -13.27 13.58 14.28
N ALA A 119 -14.21 14.14 13.49
CA ALA A 119 -14.05 14.27 12.05
C ALA A 119 -12.87 15.17 11.67
N PHE A 120 -12.69 16.29 12.36
CA PHE A 120 -11.55 17.20 12.17
C PHE A 120 -10.22 16.49 12.50
N LEU A 121 -10.14 15.79 13.63
CA LEU A 121 -8.95 15.06 14.04
C LEU A 121 -8.63 13.90 13.06
N ALA A 122 -9.63 13.23 12.47
CA ALA A 122 -9.42 12.23 11.44
C ALA A 122 -8.71 12.81 10.21
N VAL A 123 -9.10 14.02 9.78
CA VAL A 123 -8.40 14.75 8.72
C VAL A 123 -6.97 15.08 9.14
N MET A 124 -6.78 15.57 10.35
CA MET A 124 -5.44 15.95 10.85
C MET A 124 -4.54 14.72 11.03
N PHE A 125 -5.06 13.58 11.47
CA PHE A 125 -4.32 12.33 11.55
C PHE A 125 -3.82 11.88 10.17
N THR A 126 -4.67 11.97 9.15
CA THR A 126 -4.28 11.64 7.78
C THR A 126 -3.19 12.59 7.26
N GLN A 127 -3.34 13.92 7.49
CA GLN A 127 -2.31 14.90 7.10
C GLN A 127 -0.99 14.68 7.85
N THR A 128 -1.05 14.24 9.12
CA THR A 128 0.12 13.83 9.92
C THR A 128 0.75 12.57 9.34
N GLY A 129 -0.06 11.60 8.92
CA GLY A 129 0.38 10.39 8.22
C GLY A 129 1.14 10.70 6.93
N PHE A 130 0.68 11.68 6.14
CA PHE A 130 1.41 12.12 4.94
C PHE A 130 2.77 12.76 5.26
N ILE A 131 2.94 13.43 6.41
CA ILE A 131 4.26 13.92 6.84
C ILE A 131 5.15 12.73 7.23
N GLY A 132 4.60 11.75 7.95
CA GLY A 132 5.29 10.50 8.25
C GLY A 132 5.75 9.76 7.00
N HIS A 133 4.91 9.71 5.97
CA HIS A 133 5.21 9.16 4.64
C HIS A 133 6.39 9.89 3.96
N ASP A 134 6.34 11.23 3.89
CA ASP A 134 7.42 12.03 3.31
C ASP A 134 8.74 11.84 4.07
N ALA A 135 8.67 11.74 5.41
CA ALA A 135 9.83 11.44 6.25
C ALA A 135 10.39 10.04 5.95
N GLY A 136 9.52 9.05 5.75
CA GLY A 136 9.89 7.69 5.36
C GLY A 136 10.67 7.62 4.07
N HIS A 137 10.30 8.43 3.09
CA HIS A 137 11.02 8.58 1.83
C HIS A 137 12.19 9.56 1.87
N HIS A 138 12.55 10.03 3.06
CA HIS A 138 13.64 10.99 3.24
C HIS A 138 13.49 12.27 2.42
N GLN A 139 12.28 12.76 2.20
CA GLN A 139 11.98 13.95 1.42
C GLN A 139 12.25 15.27 2.18
N ILE A 140 12.15 15.25 3.53
CA ILE A 140 12.10 16.44 4.38
C ILE A 140 13.49 17.02 4.64
N ALA A 141 14.38 16.24 5.22
CA ALA A 141 15.72 16.66 5.63
C ALA A 141 16.83 15.91 4.88
N ALA A 142 18.03 16.48 4.83
CA ALA A 142 19.21 15.81 4.28
C ALA A 142 19.66 14.62 5.15
N SER A 143 19.51 14.73 6.46
CA SER A 143 19.89 13.70 7.42
C SER A 143 18.85 12.60 7.51
N LYS A 144 19.24 11.33 7.32
CA LYS A 144 18.39 10.16 7.57
C LYS A 144 17.91 10.08 9.02
N ARG A 145 18.76 10.48 9.99
CA ARG A 145 18.39 10.49 11.41
C ARG A 145 17.24 11.45 11.69
N VAL A 146 17.28 12.66 11.10
CA VAL A 146 16.21 13.65 11.25
C VAL A 146 14.91 13.17 10.60
N ASN A 147 14.97 12.62 9.37
CA ASN A 147 13.78 12.05 8.75
C ASN A 147 13.18 10.91 9.58
N ASN A 148 14.01 9.98 10.08
CA ASN A 148 13.52 8.89 10.91
C ASN A 148 12.92 9.37 12.24
N LEU A 149 13.49 10.42 12.85
CA LEU A 149 12.91 11.03 14.04
C LEU A 149 11.55 11.67 13.73
N LEU A 150 11.47 12.47 12.66
CA LEU A 150 10.21 13.06 12.21
C LEU A 150 9.17 11.98 11.89
N GLY A 151 9.56 10.92 11.20
CA GLY A 151 8.68 9.80 10.88
C GLY A 151 8.11 9.13 12.12
N ARG A 152 8.95 8.83 13.11
CA ARG A 152 8.49 8.23 14.38
C ARG A 152 7.60 9.16 15.18
N VAL A 153 7.97 10.44 15.30
CA VAL A 153 7.12 11.39 16.01
C VAL A 153 5.76 11.49 15.34
N HIS A 154 5.70 11.64 14.02
CA HIS A 154 4.43 11.81 13.32
C HIS A 154 3.61 10.51 13.24
N ALA A 155 4.24 9.36 13.00
CA ALA A 155 3.53 8.11 12.90
C ALA A 155 3.31 7.45 14.28
N ASP A 156 4.38 7.14 15.03
CA ASP A 156 4.24 6.36 16.26
C ASP A 156 3.55 7.18 17.37
N LEU A 157 4.00 8.43 17.61
CA LEU A 157 3.53 9.22 18.73
C LEU A 157 2.25 10.00 18.43
N LEU A 158 2.15 10.68 17.28
CA LEU A 158 1.03 11.59 17.02
C LEU A 158 -0.22 10.89 16.50
N ILE A 159 -0.07 9.77 15.77
CA ILE A 159 -1.21 9.05 15.19
C ILE A 159 -1.25 7.54 15.47
N GLY A 160 -0.31 7.01 16.27
CA GLY A 160 -0.31 5.62 16.74
C GLY A 160 -0.09 4.56 15.65
N LEU A 161 0.55 4.90 14.54
CA LEU A 161 0.89 3.96 13.47
C LEU A 161 2.36 3.58 13.52
N SER A 162 2.68 2.27 13.54
CA SER A 162 4.06 1.79 13.56
C SER A 162 4.84 2.25 12.32
N TYR A 163 5.77 3.18 12.52
CA TYR A 163 6.64 3.70 11.47
C TYR A 163 7.56 2.62 10.90
N GLY A 164 8.15 1.80 11.76
CA GLY A 164 9.08 0.75 11.34
C GLY A 164 8.40 -0.35 10.52
N TRP A 165 7.21 -0.81 10.95
CA TRP A 165 6.41 -1.76 10.20
C TRP A 165 5.98 -1.19 8.85
N TRP A 166 5.45 0.05 8.86
CA TRP A 166 4.99 0.71 7.65
C TRP A 166 6.13 0.89 6.63
N ILE A 167 7.31 1.37 7.05
CA ILE A 167 8.49 1.51 6.18
C ILE A 167 8.86 0.17 5.53
N ALA A 168 8.90 -0.91 6.33
CA ALA A 168 9.27 -2.23 5.82
C ALA A 168 8.25 -2.73 4.77
N LYS A 169 6.96 -2.54 5.02
CA LYS A 169 5.87 -2.88 4.10
C LYS A 169 5.93 -2.02 2.84
N HIS A 170 6.01 -0.72 2.99
CA HIS A 170 5.96 0.27 1.92
C HIS A 170 7.16 0.21 0.97
N ASN A 171 8.37 -0.04 1.49
CA ASN A 171 9.55 -0.25 0.66
C ASN A 171 9.44 -1.52 -0.20
N ARG A 172 8.80 -2.59 0.29
CA ARG A 172 8.50 -3.79 -0.52
C ARG A 172 7.51 -3.47 -1.63
N HIS A 173 6.46 -2.71 -1.32
CA HIS A 173 5.52 -2.21 -2.32
C HIS A 173 6.23 -1.39 -3.41
N HIS A 174 7.04 -0.39 -3.06
CA HIS A 174 7.82 0.40 -4.04
C HIS A 174 8.79 -0.44 -4.88
N SER A 175 9.31 -1.52 -4.31
CA SER A 175 10.19 -2.42 -5.06
C SER A 175 9.46 -3.24 -6.10
N HIS A 176 8.21 -3.65 -5.82
CA HIS A 176 7.44 -4.55 -6.66
C HIS A 176 5.93 -4.20 -6.68
N PRO A 177 5.55 -2.97 -7.07
CA PRO A 177 4.15 -2.58 -7.07
C PRO A 177 3.33 -3.48 -8.02
N ASN A 178 2.18 -3.94 -7.57
CA ASN A 178 1.27 -4.85 -8.27
C ASN A 178 1.90 -6.17 -8.76
N TYR A 179 3.02 -6.63 -8.17
CA TYR A 179 3.51 -7.98 -8.42
C TYR A 179 2.83 -8.99 -7.49
N VAL A 180 2.19 -9.99 -8.06
CA VAL A 180 1.59 -11.11 -7.31
C VAL A 180 2.67 -11.79 -6.45
N ASP A 181 2.35 -12.11 -5.21
CA ASP A 181 3.22 -12.71 -4.18
C ASP A 181 4.44 -11.87 -3.73
N ARG A 182 4.62 -10.66 -4.27
CA ARG A 182 5.72 -9.77 -3.87
C ARG A 182 5.23 -8.46 -3.25
N ASP A 183 4.14 -7.91 -3.78
CA ASP A 183 3.54 -6.67 -3.27
C ASP A 183 2.67 -6.98 -2.05
N PRO A 184 3.02 -6.46 -0.86
CA PRO A 184 2.21 -6.66 0.34
C PRO A 184 0.85 -5.97 0.29
N ASP A 185 0.63 -5.02 -0.64
CA ASP A 185 -0.62 -4.28 -0.77
C ASP A 185 -1.69 -5.02 -1.58
N ILE A 186 -1.31 -6.13 -2.20
CA ILE A 186 -2.22 -7.06 -2.90
C ILE A 186 -2.11 -8.49 -2.35
N ALA A 187 -1.48 -8.66 -1.17
CA ALA A 187 -1.44 -9.94 -0.49
C ALA A 187 -2.84 -10.37 -0.03
N ASP A 188 -3.00 -11.67 0.23
CA ASP A 188 -4.26 -12.21 0.74
C ASP A 188 -4.69 -11.52 2.04
N GLY A 189 -5.97 -11.15 2.08
CA GLY A 189 -6.57 -10.44 3.20
C GLY A 189 -8.10 -10.41 3.09
N ALA A 190 -8.74 -9.38 3.62
CA ALA A 190 -10.20 -9.24 3.51
C ALA A 190 -10.64 -9.05 2.04
N ILE A 191 -9.84 -8.34 1.23
CA ILE A 191 -10.08 -8.11 -0.20
C ILE A 191 -9.26 -9.10 -1.02
N ALA A 192 -9.84 -9.70 -2.06
CA ALA A 192 -9.12 -10.42 -3.11
C ALA A 192 -8.75 -9.43 -4.22
N PHE A 193 -7.52 -9.48 -4.69
CA PHE A 193 -7.01 -8.63 -5.76
C PHE A 193 -6.82 -9.39 -7.07
N THR A 194 -6.81 -10.74 -7.03
CA THR A 194 -6.76 -11.61 -8.20
C THR A 194 -7.92 -12.61 -8.17
N GLN A 195 -8.30 -13.12 -9.36
CA GLN A 195 -9.31 -14.18 -9.43
C GLN A 195 -8.85 -15.47 -8.76
N ASP A 196 -7.54 -15.76 -8.79
CA ASP A 196 -6.98 -16.95 -8.13
C ASP A 196 -7.11 -16.85 -6.61
N GLN A 197 -6.85 -15.68 -6.02
CA GLN A 197 -7.15 -15.44 -4.61
C GLN A 197 -8.65 -15.60 -4.31
N ALA A 198 -9.53 -15.17 -5.22
CA ALA A 198 -10.97 -15.32 -5.04
C ALA A 198 -11.40 -16.79 -5.09
N ARG A 199 -10.91 -17.57 -6.05
CA ARG A 199 -11.29 -18.99 -6.25
C ARG A 199 -11.03 -19.90 -5.04
N VAL A 200 -10.00 -19.61 -4.25
CA VAL A 200 -9.64 -20.42 -3.08
C VAL A 200 -10.38 -20.03 -1.80
N ARG A 201 -11.20 -18.98 -1.84
CA ARG A 201 -11.94 -18.47 -0.68
C ARG A 201 -13.17 -19.32 -0.36
N SER A 202 -13.46 -19.44 0.92
CA SER A 202 -14.64 -20.18 1.43
C SER A 202 -15.31 -19.39 2.57
N GLY A 203 -16.52 -19.77 2.95
CA GLY A 203 -17.26 -19.21 4.07
C GLY A 203 -17.41 -17.69 4.00
N ALA A 204 -17.14 -17.00 5.10
CA ALA A 204 -17.27 -15.55 5.21
C ALA A 204 -16.35 -14.79 4.23
N TYR A 205 -15.15 -15.29 3.96
CA TYR A 205 -14.24 -14.67 2.99
C TYR A 205 -14.74 -14.80 1.54
N ALA A 206 -15.42 -15.90 1.18
CA ALA A 206 -16.06 -16.03 -0.12
C ALA A 206 -17.23 -15.03 -0.25
N TRP A 207 -18.04 -14.88 0.81
CA TRP A 207 -19.11 -13.89 0.83
C TRP A 207 -18.55 -12.47 0.69
N LEU A 208 -17.51 -12.10 1.46
CA LEU A 208 -16.84 -10.80 1.33
C LEU A 208 -16.30 -10.58 -0.08
N GLY A 209 -15.58 -11.55 -0.65
CA GLY A 209 -15.02 -11.47 -1.98
C GLY A 209 -16.08 -11.30 -3.08
N ARG A 210 -17.24 -11.96 -2.94
CA ARG A 210 -18.38 -11.80 -3.84
C ARG A 210 -18.91 -10.37 -3.86
N HIS A 211 -18.92 -9.70 -2.70
CA HIS A 211 -19.53 -8.38 -2.50
C HIS A 211 -18.47 -7.27 -2.35
N GLN A 212 -17.18 -7.55 -2.52
CA GLN A 212 -16.08 -6.66 -2.18
C GLN A 212 -16.11 -5.29 -2.90
N ALA A 213 -16.68 -5.22 -4.09
CA ALA A 213 -16.85 -3.94 -4.79
C ALA A 213 -17.84 -3.00 -4.06
N TRP A 214 -18.95 -3.55 -3.53
CA TRP A 214 -19.94 -2.79 -2.78
C TRP A 214 -19.49 -2.48 -1.35
N LEU A 215 -18.73 -3.41 -0.76
CA LEU A 215 -18.22 -3.29 0.60
C LEU A 215 -16.91 -2.50 0.68
N PHE A 216 -16.35 -2.08 -0.45
CA PHE A 216 -15.05 -1.42 -0.49
C PHE A 216 -14.98 -0.21 0.45
N PHE A 217 -15.84 0.79 0.28
CA PHE A 217 -15.85 1.96 1.15
C PHE A 217 -16.26 1.65 2.60
N PRO A 218 -17.27 0.82 2.89
CA PRO A 218 -17.51 0.34 4.24
C PRO A 218 -16.30 -0.32 4.91
N MET A 219 -15.54 -1.15 4.19
CA MET A 219 -14.32 -1.77 4.73
C MET A 219 -13.21 -0.75 5.02
N LEU A 220 -13.12 0.33 4.23
CA LEU A 220 -12.15 1.39 4.50
C LEU A 220 -12.41 2.11 5.84
N LEU A 221 -13.63 2.09 6.39
CA LEU A 221 -13.89 2.58 7.73
C LEU A 221 -13.16 1.78 8.82
N LEU A 222 -12.77 0.55 8.52
CA LEU A 222 -11.98 -0.31 9.42
C LEU A 222 -10.47 -0.21 9.17
N GLU A 223 -10.04 0.47 8.12
CA GLU A 223 -8.61 0.53 7.73
C GLU A 223 -7.76 1.19 8.82
N GLY A 224 -8.23 2.27 9.46
CA GLY A 224 -7.52 2.90 10.57
C GLY A 224 -7.23 1.92 11.70
N LEU A 225 -8.24 1.15 12.12
CA LEU A 225 -8.09 0.12 13.14
C LEU A 225 -7.17 -1.02 12.67
N ALA A 226 -7.32 -1.45 11.40
CA ALA A 226 -6.47 -2.50 10.82
C ALA A 226 -4.98 -2.11 10.82
N LEU A 227 -4.67 -0.85 10.49
CA LEU A 227 -3.31 -0.31 10.54
C LEU A 227 -2.73 -0.30 11.96
N HIS A 228 -3.52 0.09 12.97
CA HIS A 228 -3.10 0.04 14.37
C HIS A 228 -2.82 -1.40 14.81
N VAL A 229 -3.75 -2.32 14.53
CA VAL A 229 -3.60 -3.74 14.87
C VAL A 229 -2.38 -4.36 14.19
N ALA A 230 -2.16 -4.06 12.91
CA ALA A 230 -1.00 -4.55 12.17
C ALA A 230 0.32 -3.99 12.75
N GLY A 231 0.35 -2.71 13.09
CA GLY A 231 1.49 -2.07 13.75
C GLY A 231 1.82 -2.70 15.09
N VAL A 232 0.81 -2.89 15.96
CA VAL A 232 0.99 -3.55 17.26
C VAL A 232 1.46 -5.00 17.10
N ARG A 233 0.84 -5.78 16.21
CA ARG A 233 1.28 -7.17 15.92
C ARG A 233 2.73 -7.25 15.49
N ALA A 234 3.18 -6.31 14.65
CA ALA A 234 4.56 -6.27 14.18
C ALA A 234 5.60 -6.04 15.32
N MET A 235 5.21 -5.44 16.44
CA MET A 235 6.10 -5.31 17.61
C MET A 235 6.44 -6.66 18.23
N PHE A 236 5.51 -7.62 18.14
CA PHE A 236 5.70 -8.98 18.67
C PHE A 236 6.31 -9.94 17.64
N ASP A 237 6.38 -9.56 16.36
CA ASP A 237 6.98 -10.39 15.33
C ASP A 237 8.52 -10.42 15.49
N ARG A 238 9.06 -11.62 15.73
CA ARG A 238 10.49 -11.86 15.91
C ARG A 238 11.24 -12.02 14.59
N ALA A 239 10.52 -12.35 13.50
CA ALA A 239 11.14 -12.74 12.23
C ALA A 239 11.39 -11.56 11.27
N GLY A 240 10.76 -10.40 11.47
CA GLY A 240 10.57 -9.43 10.37
C GLY A 240 11.58 -8.31 10.22
N THR A 241 12.41 -7.95 11.22
CA THR A 241 13.27 -6.77 11.07
C THR A 241 14.62 -6.91 11.76
N ARG A 242 15.70 -6.65 11.00
CA ARG A 242 17.06 -6.42 11.52
C ARG A 242 17.18 -5.06 12.24
N THR A 243 16.14 -4.66 12.98
CA THR A 243 16.09 -3.39 13.70
C THR A 243 16.72 -3.58 15.07
N SER A 244 17.50 -2.60 15.54
CA SER A 244 18.13 -2.69 16.87
C SER A 244 17.08 -2.78 17.98
N ARG A 245 17.41 -3.44 19.09
CA ARG A 245 16.53 -3.55 20.28
C ARG A 245 16.10 -2.16 20.79
N VAL A 246 17.04 -1.21 20.81
CA VAL A 246 16.76 0.18 21.25
C VAL A 246 15.72 0.84 20.34
N THR A 247 15.84 0.65 19.04
CA THR A 247 14.85 1.19 18.06
C THR A 247 13.48 0.56 18.27
N LYS A 248 13.38 -0.77 18.45
CA LYS A 248 12.11 -1.45 18.72
C LYS A 248 11.47 -1.00 20.03
N LEU A 249 12.27 -0.87 21.10
CA LEU A 249 11.77 -0.41 22.40
C LEU A 249 11.29 1.05 22.35
N SER A 250 12.03 1.94 21.66
CA SER A 250 11.60 3.34 21.49
C SER A 250 10.29 3.46 20.69
N GLU A 251 10.14 2.68 19.62
CA GLU A 251 8.91 2.62 18.83
C GLU A 251 7.74 2.07 19.67
N ALA A 252 7.94 0.96 20.36
CA ALA A 252 6.93 0.39 21.25
C ALA A 252 6.50 1.38 22.35
N GLY A 253 7.46 2.12 22.94
CA GLY A 253 7.16 3.16 23.92
C GLY A 253 6.32 4.30 23.36
N LEU A 254 6.66 4.81 22.16
CA LEU A 254 5.89 5.88 21.50
C LEU A 254 4.48 5.41 21.11
N LEU A 255 4.34 4.21 20.56
CA LEU A 255 3.03 3.62 20.21
C LEU A 255 2.17 3.41 21.47
N THR A 256 2.74 2.83 22.52
CA THR A 256 2.01 2.64 23.78
C THR A 256 1.59 3.97 24.37
N GLY A 257 2.51 4.96 24.36
CA GLY A 257 2.24 6.32 24.83
C GLY A 257 1.08 6.96 24.07
N HIS A 258 1.05 6.80 22.73
CA HIS A 258 -0.08 7.27 21.92
C HIS A 258 -1.38 6.54 22.28
N LEU A 259 -1.40 5.21 22.24
CA LEU A 259 -2.63 4.43 22.43
C LEU A 259 -3.22 4.65 23.81
N VAL A 260 -2.39 4.60 24.85
CA VAL A 260 -2.82 4.86 26.21
C VAL A 260 -3.25 6.31 26.39
N GLY A 261 -2.42 7.27 25.94
CA GLY A 261 -2.75 8.70 26.03
C GLY A 261 -4.02 9.07 25.29
N TYR A 262 -4.25 8.52 24.10
CA TYR A 262 -5.47 8.70 23.34
C TYR A 262 -6.71 8.19 24.09
N LEU A 263 -6.67 6.94 24.57
CA LEU A 263 -7.79 6.36 25.32
C LEU A 263 -8.05 7.12 26.62
N VAL A 264 -6.98 7.41 27.37
CA VAL A 264 -7.09 8.17 28.62
C VAL A 264 -7.71 9.54 28.33
N ALA A 265 -7.24 10.30 27.35
CA ALA A 265 -7.78 11.60 27.01
C ALA A 265 -9.28 11.51 26.65
N VAL A 266 -9.67 10.54 25.83
CA VAL A 266 -11.06 10.38 25.38
C VAL A 266 -11.97 10.01 26.55
N PHE A 267 -11.62 9.03 27.39
CA PHE A 267 -12.44 8.56 28.49
C PHE A 267 -12.41 9.48 29.72
N LEU A 268 -11.45 10.39 29.85
CA LEU A 268 -11.45 11.42 30.90
C LEU A 268 -12.44 12.55 30.58
N VAL A 269 -12.67 12.83 29.29
CA VAL A 269 -13.51 13.95 28.86
C VAL A 269 -14.94 13.50 28.54
N LEU A 270 -15.11 12.29 28.02
CA LEU A 270 -16.40 11.81 27.50
C LEU A 270 -16.97 10.65 28.33
N PRO A 271 -18.28 10.64 28.57
CA PRO A 271 -18.98 9.47 29.05
C PRO A 271 -18.78 8.27 28.11
N PRO A 272 -18.87 7.00 28.60
CA PRO A 272 -18.50 5.82 27.83
C PRO A 272 -19.17 5.71 26.44
N VAL A 273 -20.44 6.01 26.33
CA VAL A 273 -21.17 5.93 25.05
C VAL A 273 -20.64 6.97 24.05
N GLN A 274 -20.46 8.22 24.48
CA GLN A 274 -19.91 9.27 23.62
C GLN A 274 -18.46 8.98 23.25
N ALA A 275 -17.65 8.46 24.18
CA ALA A 275 -16.27 8.04 23.95
C ALA A 275 -16.18 6.97 22.84
N VAL A 276 -17.03 5.94 22.90
CA VAL A 276 -17.09 4.89 21.88
C VAL A 276 -17.52 5.47 20.52
N CYS A 277 -18.53 6.34 20.50
CA CYS A 277 -18.98 7.01 19.27
C CYS A 277 -17.89 7.91 18.69
N PHE A 278 -17.19 8.68 19.54
CA PHE A 278 -16.06 9.51 19.14
C PHE A 278 -14.95 8.67 18.50
N ILE A 279 -14.52 7.60 19.14
CA ILE A 279 -13.49 6.68 18.63
C ILE A 279 -13.94 6.08 17.30
N ALA A 280 -15.18 5.62 17.20
CA ALA A 280 -15.72 5.02 15.98
C ALA A 280 -15.72 6.01 14.81
N VAL A 281 -16.19 7.24 15.02
CA VAL A 281 -16.19 8.29 14.00
C VAL A 281 -14.77 8.71 13.64
N HIS A 282 -13.90 8.95 14.64
CA HIS A 282 -12.52 9.36 14.41
C HIS A 282 -11.74 8.32 13.62
N GLN A 283 -11.71 7.07 14.11
CA GLN A 283 -10.94 5.99 13.47
C GLN A 283 -11.57 5.56 12.15
N GLY A 284 -12.89 5.58 12.04
CA GLY A 284 -13.60 5.27 10.80
C GLY A 284 -13.30 6.29 9.70
N LEU A 285 -13.40 7.57 9.98
CA LEU A 285 -13.10 8.62 9.00
C LEU A 285 -11.60 8.69 8.68
N PHE A 286 -10.72 8.45 9.65
CA PHE A 286 -9.28 8.34 9.44
C PHE A 286 -8.97 7.18 8.47
N GLY A 287 -9.51 5.99 8.72
CA GLY A 287 -9.34 4.82 7.86
C GLY A 287 -9.89 5.05 6.45
N LEU A 288 -11.10 5.60 6.34
CA LEU A 288 -11.69 5.95 5.06
C LEU A 288 -10.82 6.92 4.27
N TYR A 289 -10.34 7.99 4.91
CA TYR A 289 -9.51 8.99 4.24
C TYR A 289 -8.16 8.40 3.81
N MET A 290 -7.49 7.64 4.69
CA MET A 290 -6.23 6.96 4.36
C MET A 290 -6.43 6.01 3.17
N GLY A 291 -7.40 5.11 3.23
CA GLY A 291 -7.69 4.16 2.16
C GLY A 291 -8.07 4.85 0.84
N CYS A 292 -8.86 5.92 0.91
CA CYS A 292 -9.19 6.74 -0.25
C CYS A 292 -7.98 7.49 -0.84
N SER A 293 -6.91 7.69 -0.08
CA SER A 293 -5.71 8.36 -0.61
C SER A 293 -4.79 7.42 -1.38
N PHE A 294 -4.80 6.12 -1.06
CA PHE A 294 -3.88 5.13 -1.67
C PHE A 294 -4.54 4.24 -2.73
N ALA A 295 -5.79 3.83 -2.51
CA ALA A 295 -6.47 2.87 -3.38
C ALA A 295 -6.59 3.30 -4.85
N PRO A 296 -6.89 4.58 -5.19
CA PRO A 296 -7.11 4.98 -6.57
C PRO A 296 -5.86 4.88 -7.45
N ASN A 297 -4.68 4.77 -6.86
CA ASN A 297 -3.42 4.92 -7.58
C ASN A 297 -2.91 3.60 -8.19
N HIS A 298 -3.24 2.44 -7.60
CA HIS A 298 -2.75 1.13 -8.03
C HIS A 298 -3.83 0.12 -8.37
N LYS A 299 -5.00 0.19 -7.69
CA LYS A 299 -6.03 -0.82 -7.86
C LYS A 299 -6.72 -0.70 -9.22
N GLY A 300 -6.78 -1.83 -9.96
CA GLY A 300 -7.25 -1.85 -11.34
C GLY A 300 -6.20 -1.44 -12.39
N MET A 301 -4.93 -1.23 -11.98
CA MET A 301 -3.80 -1.12 -12.88
C MET A 301 -3.24 -2.51 -13.20
N PRO A 302 -2.44 -2.67 -14.28
CA PRO A 302 -1.82 -3.94 -14.64
C PRO A 302 -1.12 -4.61 -13.46
N MET A 303 -1.22 -5.93 -13.39
CA MET A 303 -0.57 -6.77 -12.40
C MET A 303 0.41 -7.69 -13.10
N PHE A 304 1.56 -7.91 -12.50
CA PHE A 304 2.61 -8.77 -13.03
C PHE A 304 2.68 -10.09 -12.25
N ALA A 305 2.97 -11.18 -12.96
CA ALA A 305 3.27 -12.44 -12.32
C ALA A 305 4.64 -12.38 -11.61
N LYS A 306 4.85 -13.28 -10.65
CA LYS A 306 6.06 -13.32 -9.82
C LYS A 306 7.36 -13.33 -10.63
N ASP A 307 7.35 -14.00 -11.79
CA ASP A 307 8.55 -14.24 -12.62
C ASP A 307 8.64 -13.32 -13.84
N ASP A 308 7.70 -12.38 -13.99
CA ASP A 308 7.75 -11.39 -15.08
C ASP A 308 8.99 -10.50 -14.93
N LYS A 309 9.74 -10.38 -16.03
CA LYS A 309 10.94 -9.56 -16.10
C LYS A 309 10.63 -8.21 -16.73
N VAL A 310 10.10 -7.30 -15.91
CA VAL A 310 9.82 -5.93 -16.32
C VAL A 310 10.87 -4.99 -15.74
N ASP A 311 11.45 -4.13 -16.58
CA ASP A 311 12.43 -3.14 -16.13
C ASP A 311 11.84 -2.16 -15.11
N PHE A 312 12.72 -1.48 -14.35
CA PHE A 312 12.29 -0.60 -13.26
C PHE A 312 11.36 0.52 -13.75
N LEU A 313 11.66 1.17 -14.87
CA LEU A 313 10.88 2.30 -15.37
C LEU A 313 9.46 1.86 -15.73
N ARG A 314 9.34 0.83 -16.58
CA ARG A 314 8.03 0.31 -17.02
C ARG A 314 7.23 -0.24 -15.84
N ARG A 315 7.88 -0.93 -14.93
CA ARG A 315 7.24 -1.44 -13.71
C ARG A 315 6.57 -0.32 -12.90
N GLN A 316 7.28 0.77 -12.62
CA GLN A 316 6.73 1.87 -11.82
C GLN A 316 5.63 2.64 -12.56
N VAL A 317 5.80 2.85 -13.87
CA VAL A 317 4.84 3.63 -14.68
C VAL A 317 3.56 2.83 -14.93
N LEU A 318 3.67 1.56 -15.36
CA LEU A 318 2.52 0.77 -15.81
C LEU A 318 1.62 0.29 -14.65
N THR A 319 2.19 0.11 -13.45
CA THR A 319 1.41 -0.31 -12.27
C THR A 319 0.83 0.86 -11.48
N SER A 320 1.11 2.08 -11.89
CA SER A 320 0.70 3.30 -11.20
C SER A 320 -0.19 4.16 -12.08
N ARG A 321 -1.06 4.92 -11.46
CA ARG A 321 -1.96 5.86 -12.11
C ARG A 321 -1.95 7.19 -11.39
N ASN A 322 -1.85 8.29 -12.15
CA ASN A 322 -1.99 9.63 -11.61
C ASN A 322 -3.45 10.08 -11.59
N ILE A 323 -3.79 10.89 -10.60
CA ILE A 323 -5.10 11.50 -10.46
C ILE A 323 -5.00 12.97 -10.87
N ARG A 324 -5.71 13.34 -11.93
CA ARG A 324 -5.81 14.75 -12.34
C ARG A 324 -6.47 15.58 -11.27
N GLY A 325 -5.88 16.74 -10.99
CA GLY A 325 -6.41 17.62 -9.98
C GLY A 325 -5.70 18.97 -9.96
N HIS A 326 -5.89 19.67 -8.86
CA HIS A 326 -5.33 20.99 -8.62
C HIS A 326 -4.77 21.06 -7.19
N ARG A 327 -4.37 22.23 -6.71
CA ARG A 327 -3.72 22.39 -5.39
C ARG A 327 -4.50 21.79 -4.22
N PHE A 328 -5.86 21.81 -4.29
CA PHE A 328 -6.66 21.14 -3.27
C PHE A 328 -6.52 19.61 -3.35
N THR A 329 -6.47 19.03 -4.54
CA THR A 329 -6.20 17.59 -4.74
C THR A 329 -4.82 17.22 -4.23
N ASP A 330 -3.79 18.05 -4.51
CA ASP A 330 -2.43 17.85 -4.01
C ASP A 330 -2.39 17.85 -2.46
N PHE A 331 -3.18 18.70 -1.83
CA PHE A 331 -3.33 18.75 -0.38
C PHE A 331 -4.11 17.52 0.14
N ALA A 332 -5.28 17.26 -0.42
CA ALA A 332 -6.18 16.20 0.03
C ALA A 332 -5.57 14.80 -0.13
N LEU A 333 -4.83 14.55 -1.21
CA LEU A 333 -4.17 13.27 -1.45
C LEU A 333 -2.69 13.25 -1.00
N GLY A 334 -2.23 14.29 -0.31
CA GLY A 334 -0.85 14.35 0.19
C GLY A 334 0.22 14.32 -0.92
N GLY A 335 -0.12 14.74 -2.16
CA GLY A 335 0.76 14.66 -3.32
C GLY A 335 0.80 13.29 -3.98
N LEU A 336 0.10 12.28 -3.44
CA LEU A 336 0.04 10.93 -4.00
C LEU A 336 -0.80 10.85 -5.28
N ASN A 337 -1.50 11.94 -5.65
CA ASN A 337 -2.08 12.09 -6.98
C ASN A 337 -1.03 12.12 -8.11
N TYR A 338 0.26 12.27 -7.80
CA TYR A 338 1.41 12.11 -8.70
C TYR A 338 2.12 10.79 -8.42
N GLN A 339 1.37 9.69 -8.47
CA GLN A 339 1.86 8.37 -8.03
C GLN A 339 3.00 7.84 -8.88
N ILE A 340 2.96 8.06 -10.19
CA ILE A 340 4.01 7.63 -11.12
C ILE A 340 5.34 8.30 -10.75
N GLU A 341 5.34 9.62 -10.56
CA GLU A 341 6.52 10.40 -10.19
C GLU A 341 7.03 10.02 -8.79
N HIS A 342 6.09 9.78 -7.85
CA HIS A 342 6.42 9.33 -6.52
C HIS A 342 7.10 7.96 -6.52
N HIS A 343 6.62 7.01 -7.31
CA HIS A 343 7.25 5.70 -7.44
C HIS A 343 8.60 5.72 -8.13
N LEU A 344 8.76 6.56 -9.17
CA LEU A 344 10.03 6.73 -9.86
C LEU A 344 11.08 7.45 -9.02
N PHE A 345 10.66 8.43 -8.22
CA PHE A 345 11.55 9.32 -7.44
C PHE A 345 11.02 9.48 -6.00
N PRO A 346 10.99 8.43 -5.18
CA PRO A 346 10.35 8.47 -3.87
C PRO A 346 10.97 9.51 -2.92
N SER A 347 12.25 9.85 -3.09
CA SER A 347 12.92 10.89 -2.28
C SER A 347 12.73 12.32 -2.81
N MET A 348 11.98 12.52 -3.91
CA MET A 348 11.64 13.85 -4.42
C MET A 348 10.71 14.56 -3.47
N PRO A 349 11.00 15.81 -3.05
CA PRO A 349 10.10 16.57 -2.20
C PRO A 349 8.72 16.74 -2.83
N ARG A 350 7.66 16.52 -2.05
CA ARG A 350 6.26 16.57 -2.50
C ARG A 350 5.92 17.75 -3.43
N PRO A 351 6.30 19.03 -3.14
CA PRO A 351 5.95 20.13 -4.03
C PRO A 351 6.63 20.07 -5.40
N SER A 352 7.65 19.21 -5.58
CA SER A 352 8.36 19.03 -6.84
C SER A 352 7.66 18.00 -7.75
N LEU A 353 6.84 17.09 -7.20
CA LEU A 353 6.17 16.01 -7.98
C LEU A 353 5.32 16.58 -9.11
N ARG A 354 4.56 17.64 -8.86
CA ARG A 354 3.75 18.33 -9.86
C ARG A 354 4.56 18.80 -11.06
N HIS A 355 5.76 19.30 -10.82
CA HIS A 355 6.67 19.77 -11.88
C HIS A 355 7.39 18.62 -12.59
N ALA A 356 7.61 17.51 -11.89
CA ALA A 356 8.18 16.31 -12.47
C ALA A 356 7.22 15.63 -13.44
N GLN A 357 5.91 15.77 -13.23
CA GLN A 357 4.87 15.15 -14.04
C GLN A 357 5.06 15.43 -15.54
N GLU A 358 5.31 16.67 -15.93
CA GLU A 358 5.48 17.05 -17.32
C GLU A 358 6.71 16.37 -17.96
N ILE A 359 7.83 16.33 -17.21
CA ILE A 359 9.06 15.68 -17.67
C ILE A 359 8.84 14.18 -17.86
N VAL A 360 8.21 13.52 -16.86
CA VAL A 360 7.97 12.07 -16.90
C VAL A 360 6.99 11.72 -18.01
N ARG A 361 5.87 12.45 -18.13
CA ARG A 361 4.87 12.24 -19.18
C ARG A 361 5.47 12.38 -20.58
N THR A 362 6.23 13.44 -20.81
CA THR A 362 6.91 13.68 -22.09
C THR A 362 7.96 12.60 -22.38
N PHE A 363 8.70 12.17 -21.37
CA PHE A 363 9.66 11.07 -21.51
C PHE A 363 8.94 9.77 -21.89
N CYS A 364 7.87 9.40 -21.18
CA CYS A 364 7.09 8.21 -21.48
C CYS A 364 6.54 8.24 -22.93
N ALA A 365 6.00 9.38 -23.36
CA ALA A 365 5.51 9.54 -24.73
C ALA A 365 6.59 9.33 -25.78
N ARG A 366 7.82 9.87 -25.57
CA ARG A 366 8.97 9.69 -26.47
C ARG A 366 9.44 8.22 -26.57
N HIS A 367 9.20 7.43 -25.53
CA HIS A 367 9.66 6.03 -25.43
C HIS A 367 8.54 5.01 -25.59
N GLY A 368 7.34 5.43 -26.00
CA GLY A 368 6.19 4.54 -26.20
C GLY A 368 5.69 3.84 -24.91
N ILE A 369 5.95 4.45 -23.73
CA ILE A 369 5.50 3.90 -22.43
C ILE A 369 4.14 4.49 -22.10
N ALA A 370 3.14 3.63 -21.87
CA ALA A 370 1.78 4.05 -21.52
C ALA A 370 1.78 4.78 -20.17
N TYR A 371 1.42 6.07 -20.19
CA TYR A 371 1.33 6.92 -18.99
C TYR A 371 -0.13 7.16 -18.65
N HIS A 372 -0.61 6.56 -17.56
CA HIS A 372 -2.03 6.58 -17.20
C HIS A 372 -2.38 7.71 -16.23
N GLU A 373 -3.31 8.58 -16.65
CA GLU A 373 -3.83 9.69 -15.84
C GLU A 373 -5.33 9.80 -15.99
N THR A 374 -6.07 9.94 -14.88
CA THR A 374 -7.54 10.00 -14.88
C THR A 374 -8.09 10.91 -13.78
N GLY A 375 -9.40 11.21 -13.85
CA GLY A 375 -10.08 11.93 -12.76
C GLY A 375 -10.32 11.03 -11.54
N LEU A 376 -10.47 11.66 -10.36
CA LEU A 376 -10.64 10.94 -9.09
C LEU A 376 -11.83 9.97 -9.10
N LEU A 377 -13.02 10.42 -9.53
CA LEU A 377 -14.21 9.56 -9.59
C LEU A 377 -14.05 8.43 -10.61
N SER A 378 -13.45 8.72 -11.77
CA SER A 378 -13.15 7.70 -12.78
C SER A 378 -12.16 6.66 -12.24
N SER A 379 -11.18 7.08 -11.45
CA SER A 379 -10.25 6.17 -10.78
C SER A 379 -10.97 5.21 -9.83
N TYR A 380 -11.85 5.70 -8.97
CA TYR A 380 -12.65 4.82 -8.10
C TYR A 380 -13.57 3.90 -8.89
N ALA A 381 -14.20 4.38 -9.97
CA ALA A 381 -14.98 3.52 -10.84
C ALA A 381 -14.15 2.37 -11.43
N GLN A 382 -12.87 2.61 -11.76
CA GLN A 382 -11.95 1.58 -12.23
C GLN A 382 -11.58 0.60 -11.09
N VAL A 383 -11.34 1.10 -9.87
CA VAL A 383 -11.12 0.25 -8.68
C VAL A 383 -12.30 -0.68 -8.43
N LEU A 384 -13.52 -0.13 -8.41
CA LEU A 384 -14.73 -0.91 -8.12
C LEU A 384 -15.02 -1.93 -9.24
N ARG A 385 -14.81 -1.58 -10.50
CA ARG A 385 -14.93 -2.52 -11.63
C ARG A 385 -13.92 -3.66 -11.50
N HIS A 386 -12.67 -3.36 -11.18
CA HIS A 386 -11.65 -4.38 -10.93
C HIS A 386 -12.05 -5.33 -9.81
N LEU A 387 -12.44 -4.80 -8.65
CA LEU A 387 -12.86 -5.60 -7.51
C LEU A 387 -14.12 -6.44 -7.83
N HIS A 388 -15.04 -5.88 -8.61
CA HIS A 388 -16.22 -6.62 -9.09
C HIS A 388 -15.79 -7.78 -10.00
N ALA A 389 -14.92 -7.55 -10.96
CA ALA A 389 -14.42 -8.60 -11.87
C ALA A 389 -13.66 -9.70 -11.13
N VAL A 390 -12.81 -9.33 -10.16
CA VAL A 390 -12.08 -10.28 -9.31
C VAL A 390 -13.02 -11.18 -8.49
N GLY A 391 -14.12 -10.64 -7.96
CA GLY A 391 -15.14 -11.40 -7.25
C GLY A 391 -16.03 -12.29 -8.16
N GLY A 392 -15.83 -12.24 -9.48
CA GLY A 392 -16.62 -13.00 -10.47
C GLY A 392 -16.73 -14.49 -10.17
N PRO A 393 -15.61 -15.22 -9.95
CA PRO A 393 -15.61 -16.65 -9.69
C PRO A 393 -16.42 -17.10 -8.47
N LEU A 394 -16.74 -16.16 -7.56
CA LEU A 394 -17.51 -16.42 -6.34
C LEU A 394 -19.02 -16.20 -6.53
N ARG A 395 -19.45 -15.69 -7.66
CA ARG A 395 -20.88 -15.49 -7.98
C ARG A 395 -21.44 -16.76 -8.61
N PRO A 396 -22.72 -17.11 -8.33
CA PRO A 396 -23.39 -18.17 -9.07
C PRO A 396 -23.33 -17.88 -10.56
N GLU A 397 -23.03 -18.89 -11.38
CA GLU A 397 -23.27 -18.80 -12.82
C GLU A 397 -24.77 -18.59 -13.02
N LEU A 398 -25.15 -17.51 -13.67
CA LEU A 398 -26.53 -17.37 -14.13
C LEU A 398 -26.67 -18.34 -15.29
N GLU A 399 -27.29 -19.50 -15.02
CA GLU A 399 -27.79 -20.39 -16.07
C GLU A 399 -28.87 -19.60 -16.83
N TYR A 400 -28.55 -19.18 -18.04
CA TYR A 400 -29.52 -18.65 -19.01
C TYR A 400 -30.00 -19.76 -19.92
#